data_4898f9982c489312dd5c808efcdfeaeb
#
_entry.id   4898f9982c489312dd5c808efcdfeaeb
#
_cell.length_a   1.000
_cell.length_b   1.000
_cell.length_c   1.000
_cell.angle_alpha   90.00
_cell.angle_beta   90.00
_cell.angle_gamma   90.00
#
_symmetry.space_group_name_H-M   'P 1'
#
loop_
_entity.id
_entity.type
_entity.pdbx_description
1 polymer ?
#
loop_
_entity_poly.entity_id
_entity_poly.type
_entity_poly.pdbx_seq_one_letter_code
_entity_poly.pdbx_strand_id
1 'polypeptide(L)'
;MTLLDFYRQYPDEASCEAALRSFREHHGLFCSQCGGLRLSWNPSHKSWTCMDCKHEMQLRSGTVMQGSHLPVRDWFAAMFLLTATRRAISAKEIQRQLGRKRYQPVWEMVHKLRDVMGRRDSLYALHGDM
;
A
#
# COMPACT_ATOMS: atom_id res chain seq x y z
N MET A 1 -13.86 -11.85 -1.87
CA MET A 1 -12.55 -12.46 -1.59
C MET A 1 -12.51 -12.95 -0.14
N THR A 2 -12.11 -14.19 0.05
CA THR A 2 -11.94 -14.77 1.39
C THR A 2 -10.47 -14.64 1.82
N LEU A 3 -10.20 -14.92 3.10
CA LEU A 3 -8.83 -14.92 3.61
C LEU A 3 -7.94 -15.93 2.87
N LEU A 4 -8.49 -17.09 2.52
CA LEU A 4 -7.76 -18.09 1.76
C LEU A 4 -7.44 -17.60 0.34
N ASP A 5 -8.37 -16.89 -0.29
CA ASP A 5 -8.13 -16.28 -1.61
C ASP A 5 -7.00 -15.24 -1.52
N PHE A 6 -6.98 -14.44 -0.47
CA PHE A 6 -5.92 -13.47 -0.24
C PHE A 6 -4.57 -14.16 -0.13
N TYR A 7 -4.47 -15.23 0.65
CA TYR A 7 -3.21 -15.96 0.83
C TYR A 7 -2.76 -16.66 -0.45
N ARG A 8 -3.69 -17.12 -1.28
CA ARG A 8 -3.35 -17.72 -2.57
C ARG A 8 -2.81 -16.69 -3.55
N GLN A 9 -3.42 -15.52 -3.58
CA GLN A 9 -3.02 -14.45 -4.51
C GLN A 9 -1.71 -13.78 -4.08
N TYR A 10 -1.50 -13.63 -2.77
CA TYR A 10 -0.32 -12.95 -2.22
C TYR A 10 0.36 -13.86 -1.20
N PRO A 11 1.03 -14.94 -1.65
CA PRO A 11 1.63 -15.90 -0.73
C PRO A 11 2.88 -15.38 -0.01
N ASP A 12 3.57 -14.38 -0.57
CA ASP A 12 4.81 -13.86 0.00
C ASP A 12 4.97 -12.36 -0.25
N GLU A 13 6.03 -11.80 0.30
CA GLU A 13 6.34 -10.37 0.14
C GLU A 13 6.62 -10.01 -1.32
N ALA A 14 7.31 -10.88 -2.05
CA ALA A 14 7.66 -10.62 -3.44
C ALA A 14 6.40 -10.48 -4.31
N SER A 15 5.37 -11.30 -4.07
CA SER A 15 4.10 -11.21 -4.78
C SER A 15 3.41 -9.86 -4.51
N CYS A 16 3.44 -9.41 -3.26
CA CYS A 16 2.85 -8.13 -2.88
C CYS A 16 3.61 -6.96 -3.49
N GLU A 17 4.94 -7.02 -3.50
CA GLU A 17 5.76 -5.98 -4.11
C GLU A 17 5.53 -5.90 -5.61
N ALA A 18 5.41 -7.06 -6.28
CA ALA A 18 5.13 -7.11 -7.72
C ALA A 18 3.75 -6.50 -8.03
N ALA A 19 2.75 -6.78 -7.19
CA ALA A 19 1.42 -6.22 -7.35
C ALA A 19 1.42 -4.70 -7.17
N LEU A 20 2.14 -4.20 -6.18
CA LEU A 20 2.25 -2.76 -5.94
C LEU A 20 2.97 -2.07 -7.10
N ARG A 21 4.05 -2.66 -7.60
CA ARG A 21 4.76 -2.13 -8.76
C ARG A 21 3.85 -2.04 -9.97
N SER A 22 3.14 -3.12 -10.27
CA SER A 22 2.23 -3.17 -11.42
C SER A 22 1.13 -2.12 -11.30
N PHE A 23 0.56 -1.99 -10.11
CA PHE A 23 -0.48 -0.99 -9.85
C PHE A 23 0.04 0.42 -10.12
N ARG A 24 1.22 0.75 -9.60
CA ARG A 24 1.79 2.08 -9.77
C ARG A 24 2.11 2.39 -11.23
N GLU A 25 2.67 1.42 -11.96
CA GLU A 25 3.00 1.60 -13.36
C GLU A 25 1.75 1.80 -14.22
N HIS A 26 0.64 1.12 -13.87
CA HIS A 26 -0.63 1.24 -14.61
C HIS A 26 -1.37 2.55 -14.32
N HIS A 27 -1.13 3.16 -13.17
CA HIS A 27 -1.88 4.35 -12.73
C HIS A 27 -1.11 5.66 -12.94
N GLY A 28 -0.22 5.70 -13.93
CA GLY A 28 0.41 6.94 -14.35
C GLY A 28 1.58 7.36 -13.49
N LEU A 29 2.57 6.49 -13.38
CA LEU A 29 3.80 6.79 -12.64
C LEU A 29 4.66 7.82 -13.41
N PHE A 30 5.14 8.83 -12.71
CA PHE A 30 6.01 9.86 -13.28
C PHE A 30 7.07 10.28 -12.25
N CYS A 31 8.17 10.86 -12.73
CA CYS A 31 9.23 11.31 -11.86
C CYS A 31 8.77 12.49 -10.99
N SER A 32 8.99 12.39 -9.68
CA SER A 32 8.59 13.45 -8.75
C SER A 32 9.46 14.71 -8.85
N GLN A 33 10.64 14.60 -9.47
CA GLN A 33 11.57 15.72 -9.62
C GLN A 33 11.35 16.50 -10.92
N CYS A 34 11.26 15.82 -12.06
CA CYS A 34 11.19 16.46 -13.36
C CYS A 34 9.90 16.19 -14.13
N GLY A 35 9.05 15.32 -13.62
CA GLY A 35 7.80 14.94 -14.30
C GLY A 35 7.98 14.00 -15.48
N GLY A 36 9.19 13.49 -15.71
CA GLY A 36 9.46 12.60 -16.84
C GLY A 36 8.74 11.27 -16.71
N LEU A 37 8.41 10.68 -17.86
CA LEU A 37 7.69 9.41 -17.90
C LEU A 37 8.59 8.21 -18.20
N ARG A 38 9.86 8.45 -18.52
CA ARG A 38 10.81 7.38 -18.81
C ARG A 38 11.48 6.90 -17.53
N LEU A 39 10.90 5.87 -16.93
CA LEU A 39 11.38 5.32 -15.67
C LEU A 39 11.85 3.88 -15.89
N SER A 40 13.04 3.57 -15.36
CA SER A 40 13.62 2.23 -15.44
C SER A 40 13.54 1.56 -14.09
N TRP A 41 12.97 0.36 -14.05
CA TRP A 41 12.85 -0.41 -12.81
C TRP A 41 14.16 -1.12 -12.49
N ASN A 42 14.61 -0.98 -11.25
CA ASN A 42 15.79 -1.67 -10.74
C ASN A 42 15.36 -2.71 -9.69
N PRO A 43 15.38 -4.02 -10.04
CA PRO A 43 14.90 -5.06 -9.12
C PRO A 43 15.72 -5.18 -7.85
N SER A 44 17.03 -4.93 -7.91
CA SER A 44 17.90 -5.07 -6.74
C SER A 44 17.69 -3.96 -5.72
N HIS A 45 17.34 -2.77 -6.17
CA HIS A 45 17.06 -1.63 -5.30
C HIS A 45 15.56 -1.44 -5.02
N LYS A 46 14.70 -2.18 -5.72
CA LYS A 46 13.23 -2.03 -5.64
C LYS A 46 12.82 -0.57 -5.85
N SER A 47 13.32 0.02 -6.91
CA SER A 47 13.12 1.43 -7.20
C SER A 47 13.08 1.69 -8.71
N TRP A 48 12.56 2.86 -9.09
CA TRP A 48 12.61 3.35 -10.47
C TRP A 48 13.64 4.46 -10.55
N THR A 49 14.44 4.45 -11.62
CA THR A 49 15.39 5.53 -11.91
C THR A 49 14.87 6.32 -13.10
N CYS A 50 14.72 7.63 -12.96
CA CYS A 50 14.33 8.49 -14.07
C CYS A 50 15.46 8.54 -15.10
N MET A 51 15.12 8.28 -16.35
CA MET A 51 16.12 8.30 -17.43
C MET A 51 16.51 9.73 -17.82
N ASP A 52 15.70 10.71 -17.47
CA ASP A 52 15.96 12.12 -17.83
C ASP A 52 16.80 12.83 -16.77
N CYS A 53 16.43 12.76 -15.50
CA CYS A 53 17.12 13.47 -14.42
C CYS A 53 17.90 12.56 -13.46
N LYS A 54 17.80 11.23 -13.63
CA LYS A 54 18.49 10.23 -12.81
C LYS A 54 18.02 10.17 -11.35
N HIS A 55 16.91 10.79 -11.04
CA HIS A 55 16.31 10.70 -9.71
C HIS A 55 15.80 9.28 -9.47
N GLU A 56 16.06 8.75 -8.27
CA GLU A 56 15.59 7.42 -7.88
C GLU A 56 14.34 7.53 -7.00
N MET A 57 13.29 6.78 -7.36
CA MET A 57 12.06 6.72 -6.59
C MET A 57 11.87 5.31 -6.07
N GLN A 58 11.69 5.18 -4.76
CA GLN A 58 11.44 3.88 -4.12
C GLN A 58 10.04 3.39 -4.44
N LEU A 59 9.84 2.05 -4.32
CA LEU A 59 8.54 1.42 -4.58
C LEU A 59 7.42 2.05 -3.74
N ARG A 60 7.72 2.47 -2.53
CA ARG A 60 6.74 3.05 -1.60
C ARG A 60 6.67 4.58 -1.64
N SER A 61 7.57 5.24 -2.33
CA SER A 61 7.62 6.71 -2.35
C SER A 61 6.33 7.29 -2.92
N GLY A 62 5.76 8.26 -2.24
CA GLY A 62 4.51 8.89 -2.66
C GLY A 62 3.26 8.04 -2.39
N THR A 63 3.40 6.91 -1.71
CA THR A 63 2.26 6.08 -1.32
C THR A 63 2.00 6.21 0.18
N VAL A 64 0.88 5.64 0.63
CA VAL A 64 0.54 5.58 2.05
C VAL A 64 1.59 4.80 2.86
N MET A 65 2.37 3.96 2.19
CA MET A 65 3.41 3.13 2.82
C MET A 65 4.76 3.84 2.98
N GLN A 66 4.88 5.07 2.50
CA GLN A 66 6.15 5.80 2.57
C GLN A 66 6.59 5.99 4.02
N GLY A 67 7.86 5.67 4.28
CA GLY A 67 8.44 5.79 5.61
C GLY A 67 8.10 4.65 6.56
N SER A 68 7.29 3.68 6.13
CA SER A 68 6.95 2.53 6.97
C SER A 68 8.03 1.45 6.88
N HIS A 69 8.32 0.82 8.02
CA HIS A 69 9.23 -0.33 8.07
C HIS A 69 8.50 -1.67 7.99
N LEU A 70 7.15 -1.65 7.97
CA LEU A 70 6.38 -2.87 7.84
C LEU A 70 6.42 -3.40 6.40
N PRO A 71 6.45 -4.73 6.21
CA PRO A 71 6.42 -5.30 4.86
C PRO A 71 5.17 -4.89 4.07
N VAL A 72 5.28 -4.87 2.75
CA VAL A 72 4.13 -4.58 1.88
C VAL A 72 2.99 -5.57 2.14
N ARG A 73 3.32 -6.82 2.41
CA ARG A 73 2.32 -7.85 2.70
C ARG A 73 1.48 -7.50 3.93
N ASP A 74 2.10 -6.92 4.97
CA ASP A 74 1.36 -6.46 6.15
C ASP A 74 0.36 -5.37 5.79
N TRP A 75 0.76 -4.44 4.93
CA TRP A 75 -0.13 -3.39 4.44
C TRP A 75 -1.31 -3.97 3.65
N PHE A 76 -1.03 -4.94 2.77
CA PHE A 76 -2.06 -5.61 1.98
C PHE A 76 -3.02 -6.38 2.88
N ALA A 77 -2.49 -7.12 3.87
CA ALA A 77 -3.31 -7.86 4.81
C ALA A 77 -4.19 -6.93 5.65
N ALA A 78 -3.64 -5.81 6.11
CA ALA A 78 -4.41 -4.82 6.86
C ALA A 78 -5.52 -4.21 6.01
N MET A 79 -5.23 -3.87 4.75
CA MET A 79 -6.26 -3.37 3.83
C MET A 79 -7.36 -4.40 3.62
N PHE A 80 -6.99 -5.67 3.46
CA PHE A 80 -7.98 -6.74 3.33
C PHE A 80 -8.86 -6.85 4.56
N LEU A 81 -8.25 -6.86 5.76
CA LEU A 81 -9.01 -6.97 7.01
C LEU A 81 -9.95 -5.79 7.22
N LEU A 82 -9.51 -4.58 6.89
CA LEU A 82 -10.32 -3.38 7.05
C LEU A 82 -11.50 -3.33 6.08
N THR A 83 -11.32 -3.89 4.88
CA THR A 83 -12.38 -3.86 3.85
C THR A 83 -13.31 -5.06 3.93
N ALA A 84 -12.81 -6.22 4.39
CA ALA A 84 -13.60 -7.45 4.41
C ALA A 84 -14.50 -7.57 5.64
N THR A 85 -14.17 -6.88 6.73
CA THR A 85 -14.97 -6.94 7.96
C THR A 85 -16.03 -5.85 7.94
N ARG A 86 -17.27 -6.24 8.27
CA ARG A 86 -18.38 -5.27 8.35
C ARG A 86 -18.31 -4.43 9.62
N ARG A 87 -17.70 -4.97 10.67
CA ARG A 87 -17.50 -4.26 11.94
C ARG A 87 -16.13 -3.63 11.94
N ALA A 88 -15.99 -2.51 12.63
CA ALA A 88 -14.69 -1.87 12.80
C ALA A 88 -13.76 -2.84 13.53
N ILE A 89 -12.61 -3.11 12.93
CA ILE A 89 -11.58 -3.93 13.54
C ILE A 89 -10.53 -3.00 14.19
N SER A 90 -10.10 -3.34 15.40
CA SER A 90 -9.16 -2.51 16.12
C SER A 90 -7.72 -2.72 15.61
N ALA A 91 -6.86 -1.73 15.85
CA ALA A 91 -5.44 -1.84 15.52
C ALA A 91 -4.78 -2.98 16.31
N LYS A 92 -5.22 -3.22 17.54
CA LYS A 92 -4.71 -4.33 18.35
C LYS A 92 -5.06 -5.69 17.75
N GLU A 93 -6.27 -5.82 17.21
CA GLU A 93 -6.68 -7.07 16.57
C GLU A 93 -5.88 -7.29 15.28
N ILE A 94 -5.61 -6.24 14.52
CA ILE A 94 -4.77 -6.34 13.33
C ILE A 94 -3.35 -6.73 13.73
N GLN A 95 -2.81 -6.12 14.79
CA GLN A 95 -1.49 -6.50 15.32
C GLN A 95 -1.43 -8.00 15.65
N ARG A 96 -2.47 -8.50 16.31
CA ARG A 96 -2.55 -9.91 16.69
C ARG A 96 -2.58 -10.81 15.46
N GLN A 97 -3.40 -10.45 14.47
CA GLN A 97 -3.54 -11.25 13.25
C GLN A 97 -2.26 -11.26 12.40
N LEU A 98 -1.53 -10.15 12.39
CA LEU A 98 -0.27 -10.05 11.67
C LEU A 98 0.89 -10.69 12.43
N GLY A 99 0.72 -10.96 13.72
CA GLY A 99 1.77 -11.54 14.55
C GLY A 99 2.91 -10.57 14.85
N ARG A 100 2.65 -9.26 14.83
CA ARG A 100 3.68 -8.27 15.09
C ARG A 100 3.81 -7.98 16.58
N LYS A 101 5.06 -7.90 17.05
CA LYS A 101 5.36 -7.67 18.48
C LYS A 101 5.14 -6.22 18.89
N ARG A 102 5.46 -5.28 18.00
CA ARG A 102 5.36 -3.85 18.30
C ARG A 102 4.01 -3.31 17.83
N TYR A 103 3.35 -2.59 18.70
CA TYR A 103 2.03 -2.02 18.42
C TYR A 103 2.10 -0.73 17.59
N GLN A 104 3.07 0.15 17.90
CA GLN A 104 3.13 1.49 17.30
C GLN A 104 3.16 1.49 15.77
N PRO A 105 4.00 0.69 15.10
CA PRO A 105 4.00 0.68 13.63
C PRO A 105 2.67 0.21 13.06
N VAL A 106 2.00 -0.75 13.70
CA VAL A 106 0.68 -1.24 13.26
C VAL A 106 -0.38 -0.16 13.45
N TRP A 107 -0.34 0.56 14.57
CA TRP A 107 -1.25 1.65 14.86
C TRP A 107 -1.14 2.75 13.79
N GLU A 108 0.09 3.14 13.45
CA GLU A 108 0.34 4.15 12.43
C GLU A 108 -0.17 3.70 11.07
N MET A 109 0.07 2.44 10.70
CA MET A 109 -0.43 1.85 9.45
C MET A 109 -1.96 1.92 9.39
N VAL A 110 -2.63 1.47 10.44
CA VAL A 110 -4.10 1.43 10.49
C VAL A 110 -4.68 2.84 10.40
N HIS A 111 -4.06 3.81 11.07
CA HIS A 111 -4.51 5.21 11.02
C HIS A 111 -4.37 5.79 9.62
N LYS A 112 -3.26 5.54 8.95
CA LYS A 112 -3.05 6.01 7.58
C LYS A 112 -4.07 5.40 6.62
N LEU A 113 -4.33 4.10 6.76
CA LEU A 113 -5.30 3.42 5.90
C LEU A 113 -6.71 3.94 6.15
N ARG A 114 -7.10 4.13 7.41
CA ARG A 114 -8.43 4.66 7.73
C ARG A 114 -8.62 6.09 7.22
N ASP A 115 -7.58 6.90 7.29
CA ASP A 115 -7.63 8.26 6.77
C ASP A 115 -7.89 8.27 5.26
N VAL A 116 -7.17 7.45 4.51
CA VAL A 116 -7.35 7.34 3.06
C VAL A 116 -8.74 6.79 2.71
N MET A 117 -9.17 5.77 3.42
CA MET A 117 -10.50 5.17 3.20
C MET A 117 -11.62 6.12 3.58
N GLY A 118 -11.43 6.89 4.66
CA GLY A 118 -12.40 7.90 5.08
C GLY A 118 -12.56 9.02 4.06
N ARG A 119 -11.46 9.48 3.47
CA ARG A 119 -11.52 10.48 2.40
C ARG A 119 -12.31 9.97 1.21
N ARG A 120 -12.10 8.71 0.84
CA ARG A 120 -12.83 8.09 -0.27
C ARG A 120 -14.32 8.03 0.03
N ASP A 121 -14.69 7.62 1.24
CA ASP A 121 -16.08 7.56 1.65
C ASP A 121 -16.73 8.95 1.65
N SER A 122 -16.01 9.97 2.09
CA SER A 122 -16.49 11.35 2.08
C SER A 122 -16.76 11.83 0.65
N LEU A 123 -15.89 11.48 -0.30
CA LEU A 123 -16.11 11.83 -1.70
C LEU A 123 -17.37 11.18 -2.26
N TYR A 124 -17.58 9.92 -1.96
CA TYR A 124 -18.79 9.22 -2.39
C TYR A 124 -20.07 9.83 -1.79
N ALA A 125 -20.00 10.19 -0.52
CA ALA A 125 -21.13 10.83 0.16
C ALA A 125 -21.48 12.18 -0.48
N LEU A 126 -20.45 12.97 -0.84
CA LEU A 126 -20.65 14.28 -1.47
C LEU A 126 -21.30 14.17 -2.85
N HIS A 127 -21.04 13.08 -3.57
CA HIS A 127 -21.62 12.87 -4.90
C HIS A 127 -22.99 12.19 -4.84
N GLY A 128 -23.48 11.83 -3.67
CA GLY A 128 -24.78 11.23 -3.52
C GLY A 128 -24.90 9.82 -4.04
N ASP A 129 -23.81 9.16 -4.32
CA ASP A 129 -23.79 7.77 -4.82
C ASP A 129 -23.77 6.81 -3.63
N MET A 130 -24.89 6.67 -3.04
CA MET A 130 -25.02 5.89 -1.82
C MET A 130 -25.63 4.55 -2.07
#